data_0a8662d0ebd117d4f0fd38637bf90ea1
#
_entry.id   0a8662d0ebd117d4f0fd38637bf90ea1
#
_cell.length_a   1.000
_cell.length_b   1.000
_cell.length_c   1.000
_cell.angle_alpha   90.00
_cell.angle_beta   90.00
_cell.angle_gamma   90.00
#
_symmetry.space_group_name_H-M   'P 1'
#
loop_
_entity.id
_entity.type
_entity.pdbx_description
1 polymer ?
#
loop_
_entity_poly.entity_id
_entity_poly.type
_entity_poly.pdbx_seq_one_letter_code
_entity_poly.pdbx_strand_id
1 'polypeptide(L)'
;MLIQYLIKQSINPSGLVGRVITNIWSSYFKELSLWVIKQTTIPNNSRILEIGYGGGSTIKNLLSLDKNLDIYGIDISKESYQTAKRMLLKSIENDSVQLMVGNVENLPYQNHYFDLVFAIQTHIFWKDLKQSFQEIYRVMSNHSTLIIASEKEKIKYHMTDYGTSSELSQLLTSIGFSKIEERQNHKWVLYIVIKRH
;
A
#
# COMPACT_ATOMS: atom_id res chain seq x y z
N MET A 1 18.42 -12.07 -18.90
CA MET A 1 19.25 -11.40 -17.88
C MET A 1 18.76 -9.98 -17.56
N LEU A 2 18.69 -9.04 -18.52
CA LEU A 2 18.25 -7.65 -18.29
C LEU A 2 16.79 -7.56 -17.77
N ILE A 3 15.84 -8.28 -18.37
CA ILE A 3 14.43 -8.27 -17.98
C ILE A 3 14.24 -8.76 -16.53
N GLN A 4 14.91 -9.85 -16.15
CA GLN A 4 14.87 -10.36 -14.78
C GLN A 4 15.45 -9.37 -13.77
N TYR A 5 16.52 -8.66 -14.16
CA TYR A 5 17.10 -7.60 -13.34
C TYR A 5 16.10 -6.44 -13.15
N LEU A 6 15.41 -6.00 -14.20
CA LEU A 6 14.40 -4.94 -14.13
C LEU A 6 13.19 -5.34 -13.27
N ILE A 7 12.75 -6.60 -13.38
CA ILE A 7 11.69 -7.14 -12.52
C ILE A 7 12.13 -7.11 -11.06
N LYS A 8 13.34 -7.58 -10.72
CA LYS A 8 13.90 -7.53 -9.37
C LYS A 8 13.97 -6.09 -8.85
N GLN A 9 14.38 -5.13 -9.68
CA GLN A 9 14.41 -3.71 -9.33
C GLN A 9 13.00 -3.12 -9.14
N SER A 10 11.98 -3.69 -9.76
CA SER A 10 10.59 -3.26 -9.56
C SER A 10 10.02 -3.75 -8.22
N ILE A 11 10.50 -4.88 -7.70
CA ILE A 11 10.07 -5.49 -6.42
C ILE A 11 10.81 -4.83 -5.25
N ASN A 12 12.13 -4.72 -5.36
CA ASN A 12 12.99 -4.12 -4.33
C ASN A 12 14.06 -3.24 -5.00
N PRO A 13 13.72 -1.98 -5.32
CA PRO A 13 14.63 -1.05 -5.98
C PRO A 13 15.92 -0.85 -5.18
N SER A 14 17.09 -0.88 -5.85
CA SER A 14 18.39 -0.70 -5.21
C SER A 14 19.36 0.08 -6.09
N GLY A 15 20.24 0.88 -5.47
CA GLY A 15 21.25 1.71 -6.12
C GLY A 15 20.68 2.78 -7.05
N LEU A 16 21.49 3.29 -7.98
CA LEU A 16 21.07 4.36 -8.91
C LEU A 16 19.93 3.92 -9.83
N VAL A 17 19.97 2.70 -10.34
CA VAL A 17 18.92 2.13 -11.21
C VAL A 17 17.61 2.01 -10.44
N GLY A 18 17.65 1.50 -9.21
CA GLY A 18 16.48 1.42 -8.34
C GLY A 18 15.85 2.78 -8.07
N ARG A 19 16.67 3.82 -7.88
CA ARG A 19 16.17 5.19 -7.68
C ARG A 19 15.44 5.74 -8.91
N VAL A 20 15.98 5.51 -10.10
CA VAL A 20 15.34 5.91 -11.36
C VAL A 20 14.01 5.17 -11.54
N ILE A 21 14.02 3.86 -11.31
CA ILE A 21 12.81 3.01 -11.38
C ILE A 21 11.76 3.50 -10.38
N THR A 22 12.11 3.78 -9.14
CA THR A 22 11.17 4.31 -8.11
C THR A 22 10.51 5.62 -8.57
N ASN A 23 11.26 6.53 -9.20
CA ASN A 23 10.69 7.78 -9.72
C ASN A 23 9.73 7.54 -10.90
N ILE A 24 10.08 6.63 -11.82
CA ILE A 24 9.21 6.25 -12.95
C ILE A 24 7.91 5.61 -12.42
N TRP A 25 8.01 4.67 -11.50
CA TRP A 25 6.85 4.01 -10.91
C TRP A 25 5.96 4.99 -10.12
N SER A 26 6.54 5.92 -9.37
CA SER A 26 5.78 6.97 -8.67
C SER A 26 4.93 7.81 -9.63
N SER A 27 5.48 8.14 -10.79
CA SER A 27 4.74 8.88 -11.82
C SER A 27 3.67 8.01 -12.49
N TYR A 28 4.04 6.77 -12.84
CA TYR A 28 3.15 5.84 -13.53
C TYR A 28 1.93 5.45 -12.70
N PHE A 29 2.09 5.21 -11.40
CA PHE A 29 0.99 4.83 -10.51
C PHE A 29 0.23 6.00 -9.90
N LYS A 30 0.56 7.23 -10.26
CA LYS A 30 -0.15 8.43 -9.78
C LYS A 30 -1.65 8.37 -10.12
N GLU A 31 -2.01 7.94 -11.34
CA GLU A 31 -3.40 7.84 -11.76
C GLU A 31 -4.17 6.76 -10.98
N LEU A 32 -3.54 5.60 -10.73
CA LEU A 32 -4.12 4.55 -9.89
C LEU A 32 -4.38 5.06 -8.47
N SER A 33 -3.40 5.71 -7.86
CA SER A 33 -3.53 6.30 -6.52
C SER A 33 -4.67 7.32 -6.45
N LEU A 34 -4.77 8.24 -7.42
CA LEU A 34 -5.84 9.23 -7.48
C LEU A 34 -7.22 8.57 -7.67
N TRP A 35 -7.29 7.54 -8.51
CA TRP A 35 -8.53 6.79 -8.69
C TRP A 35 -8.96 6.09 -7.41
N VAL A 36 -8.04 5.42 -6.70
CA VAL A 36 -8.29 4.76 -5.41
C VAL A 36 -8.79 5.76 -4.37
N ILE A 37 -8.11 6.89 -4.22
CA ILE A 37 -8.49 7.93 -3.24
C ILE A 37 -9.91 8.44 -3.51
N LYS A 38 -10.27 8.66 -4.78
CA LYS A 38 -11.65 9.08 -5.17
C LYS A 38 -12.72 8.04 -4.83
N GLN A 39 -12.36 6.76 -4.78
CA GLN A 39 -13.28 5.66 -4.46
C GLN A 39 -13.35 5.36 -2.95
N THR A 40 -12.49 5.97 -2.14
CA THR A 40 -12.33 5.68 -0.72
C THR A 40 -12.88 6.81 0.14
N THR A 41 -13.66 6.47 1.15
CA THR A 41 -14.02 7.44 2.20
C THR A 41 -12.87 7.57 3.18
N ILE A 42 -12.31 8.76 3.31
CA ILE A 42 -11.20 9.07 4.22
C ILE A 42 -11.72 10.05 5.27
N PRO A 43 -11.93 9.63 6.53
CA PRO A 43 -12.36 10.53 7.60
C PRO A 43 -11.28 11.56 7.94
N ASN A 44 -11.68 12.69 8.54
CA ASN A 44 -10.74 13.65 9.09
C ASN A 44 -10.04 13.04 10.33
N ASN A 45 -8.83 13.51 10.61
CA ASN A 45 -8.02 13.09 11.76
C ASN A 45 -7.72 11.57 11.79
N SER A 46 -7.67 10.92 10.61
CA SER A 46 -7.37 9.49 10.52
C SER A 46 -5.88 9.21 10.61
N ARG A 47 -5.52 8.13 11.31
CA ARG A 47 -4.21 7.50 11.24
C ARG A 47 -4.18 6.51 10.10
N ILE A 48 -3.33 6.76 9.13
CA ILE A 48 -3.24 6.00 7.88
C ILE A 48 -1.90 5.29 7.80
N LEU A 49 -1.91 4.01 7.44
CA LEU A 49 -0.69 3.28 7.05
C LEU A 49 -0.69 3.05 5.54
N GLU A 50 0.36 3.45 4.85
CA GLU A 50 0.63 3.00 3.48
C GLU A 50 1.73 1.94 3.48
N ILE A 51 1.41 0.76 2.92
CA ILE A 51 2.33 -0.36 2.75
C ILE A 51 2.87 -0.35 1.32
N GLY A 52 4.20 -0.26 1.19
CA GLY A 52 4.86 -0.13 -0.10
C GLY A 52 4.69 1.27 -0.70
N TYR A 53 5.02 2.31 0.06
CA TYR A 53 4.83 3.71 -0.35
C TYR A 53 5.68 4.14 -1.56
N GLY A 54 6.67 3.36 -1.97
CA GLY A 54 7.53 3.67 -3.12
C GLY A 54 8.15 5.06 -3.04
N GLY A 55 7.90 5.90 -4.03
CA GLY A 55 8.37 7.29 -4.06
C GLY A 55 7.52 8.26 -3.24
N GLY A 56 6.44 7.81 -2.57
CA GLY A 56 5.60 8.64 -1.69
C GLY A 56 4.47 9.40 -2.40
N SER A 57 4.13 9.06 -3.64
CA SER A 57 3.12 9.79 -4.41
C SER A 57 1.71 9.67 -3.84
N THR A 58 1.32 8.50 -3.32
CA THR A 58 0.02 8.32 -2.66
C THR A 58 -0.06 9.13 -1.37
N ILE A 59 0.98 9.09 -0.54
CA ILE A 59 1.05 9.92 0.68
C ILE A 59 0.88 11.40 0.33
N LYS A 60 1.59 11.89 -0.70
CA LYS A 60 1.45 13.27 -1.16
C LYS A 60 0.02 13.60 -1.59
N ASN A 61 -0.65 12.69 -2.30
CA ASN A 61 -2.04 12.88 -2.71
C ASN A 61 -2.99 12.88 -1.50
N LEU A 62 -2.77 12.02 -0.49
CA LEU A 62 -3.55 12.00 0.76
C LEU A 62 -3.41 13.30 1.54
N LEU A 63 -2.19 13.83 1.67
CA LEU A 63 -1.93 15.11 2.32
C LEU A 63 -2.63 16.29 1.66
N SER A 64 -2.88 16.21 0.34
CA SER A 64 -3.57 17.28 -0.40
C SER A 64 -5.09 17.33 -0.15
N LEU A 65 -5.63 16.41 0.65
CA LEU A 65 -7.07 16.38 0.97
C LEU A 65 -7.47 17.36 2.08
N ASP A 66 -6.50 18.00 2.75
CA ASP A 66 -6.73 18.93 3.87
C ASP A 66 -7.62 18.35 4.99
N LYS A 67 -7.27 17.13 5.43
CA LYS A 67 -8.08 16.34 6.38
C LYS A 67 -7.40 16.11 7.74
N ASN A 68 -6.28 16.80 8.02
CA ASN A 68 -5.50 16.61 9.24
C ASN A 68 -5.18 15.12 9.48
N LEU A 69 -4.40 14.51 8.57
CA LEU A 69 -4.07 13.09 8.58
C LEU A 69 -2.71 12.85 9.21
N ASP A 70 -2.62 11.80 10.06
CA ASP A 70 -1.36 11.24 10.53
C ASP A 70 -0.99 10.06 9.65
N ILE A 71 0.02 10.20 8.79
CA ILE A 71 0.34 9.19 7.78
C ILE A 71 1.64 8.48 8.12
N TYR A 72 1.56 7.16 8.16
CA TYR A 72 2.68 6.25 8.35
C TYR A 72 2.93 5.50 7.05
N GLY A 73 4.20 5.34 6.69
CA GLY A 73 4.58 4.57 5.50
C GLY A 73 5.62 3.50 5.87
N ILE A 74 5.43 2.29 5.35
CA ILE A 74 6.43 1.22 5.43
C ILE A 74 6.73 0.70 4.02
N ASP A 75 8.01 0.58 3.68
CA ASP A 75 8.49 0.04 2.40
C ASP A 75 9.76 -0.78 2.63
N ILE A 76 9.94 -1.87 1.89
CA ILE A 76 11.11 -2.73 2.03
C ILE A 76 12.39 -2.10 1.46
N SER A 77 12.26 -1.12 0.57
CA SER A 77 13.36 -0.51 -0.17
C SER A 77 13.90 0.75 0.52
N LYS A 78 15.22 0.76 0.76
CA LYS A 78 15.94 1.96 1.24
C LYS A 78 15.94 3.09 0.19
N GLU A 79 15.93 2.76 -1.09
CA GLU A 79 15.85 3.72 -2.20
C GLU A 79 14.49 4.40 -2.27
N SER A 80 13.42 3.64 -2.07
CA SER A 80 12.05 4.17 -1.89
C SER A 80 12.01 5.16 -0.73
N TYR A 81 12.56 4.78 0.43
CA TYR A 81 12.66 5.65 1.60
C TYR A 81 13.37 6.98 1.28
N GLN A 82 14.55 6.93 0.65
CA GLN A 82 15.31 8.14 0.29
C GLN A 82 14.56 9.04 -0.70
N THR A 83 13.82 8.42 -1.63
CA THR A 83 13.03 9.16 -2.62
C THR A 83 11.82 9.81 -1.97
N ALA A 84 11.04 9.06 -1.19
CA ALA A 84 9.87 9.55 -0.49
C ALA A 84 10.23 10.61 0.56
N LYS A 85 11.31 10.41 1.33
CA LYS A 85 11.81 11.39 2.30
C LYS A 85 12.07 12.75 1.67
N ARG A 86 12.67 12.81 0.48
CA ARG A 86 12.90 14.08 -0.23
C ARG A 86 11.59 14.70 -0.71
N MET A 87 10.65 13.90 -1.19
CA MET A 87 9.35 14.38 -1.68
C MET A 87 8.48 14.92 -0.55
N LEU A 88 8.54 14.31 0.64
CA LEU A 88 7.66 14.56 1.78
C LEU A 88 8.35 15.30 2.93
N LEU A 89 9.52 15.93 2.69
CA LEU A 89 10.39 16.52 3.71
C LEU A 89 9.61 17.44 4.67
N LYS A 90 8.84 18.39 4.15
CA LYS A 90 8.05 19.32 4.97
C LYS A 90 7.02 18.63 5.88
N SER A 91 6.41 17.55 5.38
CA SER A 91 5.40 16.79 6.13
C SER A 91 6.03 15.84 7.16
N ILE A 92 7.30 15.48 6.96
CA ILE A 92 8.08 14.74 7.96
C ILE A 92 8.56 15.70 9.06
N GLU A 93 8.99 16.90 8.70
CA GLU A 93 9.46 17.93 9.66
C GLU A 93 8.35 18.45 10.57
N ASN A 94 7.10 18.44 10.13
CA ASN A 94 5.94 18.83 10.94
C ASN A 94 5.18 17.63 11.55
N ASP A 95 5.80 16.45 11.58
CA ASP A 95 5.30 15.19 12.16
C ASP A 95 3.99 14.64 11.56
N SER A 96 3.49 15.17 10.44
CA SER A 96 2.30 14.64 9.77
C SER A 96 2.59 13.37 8.94
N VAL A 97 3.88 13.05 8.69
CA VAL A 97 4.31 11.85 7.99
C VAL A 97 5.47 11.18 8.70
N GLN A 98 5.37 9.88 8.92
CA GLN A 98 6.44 9.03 9.43
C GLN A 98 6.73 7.92 8.43
N LEU A 99 7.98 7.82 7.94
CA LEU A 99 8.42 6.80 6.99
C LEU A 99 9.38 5.83 7.62
N MET A 100 9.21 4.55 7.31
CA MET A 100 10.06 3.48 7.81
C MET A 100 10.47 2.53 6.68
N VAL A 101 11.66 1.94 6.80
CA VAL A 101 12.08 0.78 6.01
C VAL A 101 11.75 -0.49 6.79
N GLY A 102 10.93 -1.38 6.20
CA GLY A 102 10.52 -2.60 6.88
C GLY A 102 9.68 -3.52 6.00
N ASN A 103 9.31 -4.68 6.56
CA ASN A 103 8.53 -5.71 5.88
C ASN A 103 7.11 -5.77 6.46
N VAL A 104 6.11 -5.87 5.59
CA VAL A 104 4.70 -6.03 5.95
C VAL A 104 4.41 -7.30 6.76
N GLU A 105 5.22 -8.34 6.59
CA GLU A 105 5.10 -9.60 7.33
C GLU A 105 5.43 -9.48 8.84
N ASN A 106 6.00 -8.34 9.25
CA ASN A 106 6.31 -8.01 10.65
C ASN A 106 6.25 -6.49 10.85
N LEU A 107 5.05 -5.96 11.08
CA LEU A 107 4.81 -4.53 11.21
C LEU A 107 5.22 -4.03 12.62
N PRO A 108 6.10 -3.03 12.75
CA PRO A 108 6.58 -2.53 14.03
C PRO A 108 5.61 -1.55 14.70
N TYR A 109 4.33 -1.85 14.61
CA TYR A 109 3.26 -1.02 15.19
C TYR A 109 2.45 -1.82 16.20
N GLN A 110 1.87 -1.12 17.16
CA GLN A 110 0.98 -1.72 18.16
C GLN A 110 -0.33 -2.21 17.53
N ASN A 111 -1.04 -3.09 18.24
CA ASN A 111 -2.35 -3.57 17.83
C ASN A 111 -3.36 -2.41 17.80
N HIS A 112 -4.34 -2.49 16.90
CA HIS A 112 -5.48 -1.57 16.86
C HIS A 112 -5.11 -0.09 16.73
N TYR A 113 -4.15 0.22 15.88
CA TYR A 113 -3.59 1.58 15.77
C TYR A 113 -4.13 2.37 14.58
N PHE A 114 -4.31 1.75 13.40
CA PHE A 114 -4.64 2.45 12.16
C PHE A 114 -6.13 2.42 11.83
N ASP A 115 -6.65 3.56 11.40
CA ASP A 115 -8.04 3.72 10.97
C ASP A 115 -8.21 3.34 9.49
N LEU A 116 -7.17 3.56 8.66
CA LEU A 116 -7.10 3.09 7.28
C LEU A 116 -5.71 2.50 6.99
N VAL A 117 -5.70 1.45 6.15
CA VAL A 117 -4.46 0.90 5.60
C VAL A 117 -4.58 0.86 4.08
N PHE A 118 -3.57 1.36 3.38
CA PHE A 118 -3.47 1.32 1.93
C PHE A 118 -2.38 0.34 1.50
N ALA A 119 -2.69 -0.50 0.51
CA ALA A 119 -1.78 -1.42 -0.16
C ALA A 119 -2.01 -1.28 -1.69
N ILE A 120 -1.41 -0.25 -2.30
CA ILE A 120 -1.60 0.07 -3.71
C ILE A 120 -0.43 -0.47 -4.52
N GLN A 121 -0.69 -1.40 -5.44
CA GLN A 121 0.28 -2.03 -6.34
C GLN A 121 1.43 -2.73 -5.59
N THR A 122 1.19 -3.27 -4.40
CA THR A 122 2.24 -3.82 -3.54
C THR A 122 2.00 -5.27 -3.11
N HIS A 123 0.73 -5.67 -2.80
CA HIS A 123 0.41 -7.01 -2.31
C HIS A 123 0.81 -8.13 -3.29
N ILE A 124 0.88 -7.84 -4.57
CA ILE A 124 1.33 -8.76 -5.63
C ILE A 124 2.81 -9.18 -5.51
N PHE A 125 3.58 -8.53 -4.64
CA PHE A 125 5.00 -8.79 -4.40
C PHE A 125 5.28 -9.38 -3.02
N TRP A 126 4.27 -9.54 -2.16
CA TRP A 126 4.46 -10.07 -0.81
C TRP A 126 4.78 -11.56 -0.86
N LYS A 127 5.75 -11.97 -0.06
CA LYS A 127 6.21 -13.37 -0.04
C LYS A 127 5.19 -14.29 0.62
N ASP A 128 4.64 -13.86 1.74
CA ASP A 128 3.57 -14.55 2.48
C ASP A 128 2.36 -13.62 2.63
N LEU A 129 1.38 -13.79 1.74
CA LEU A 129 0.15 -13.01 1.73
C LEU A 129 -0.66 -13.21 3.01
N LYS A 130 -0.72 -14.43 3.53
CA LYS A 130 -1.49 -14.73 4.74
C LYS A 130 -0.88 -14.04 5.95
N GLN A 131 0.42 -14.18 6.16
CA GLN A 131 1.14 -13.52 7.24
C GLN A 131 1.03 -12.00 7.12
N SER A 132 1.18 -11.45 5.91
CA SER A 132 1.07 -10.02 5.66
C SER A 132 -0.32 -9.48 6.03
N PHE A 133 -1.39 -10.16 5.62
CA PHE A 133 -2.74 -9.72 5.96
C PHE A 133 -3.08 -9.95 7.44
N GLN A 134 -2.50 -10.94 8.11
CA GLN A 134 -2.62 -11.10 9.56
C GLN A 134 -1.98 -9.94 10.33
N GLU A 135 -0.79 -9.50 9.93
CA GLU A 135 -0.13 -8.32 10.51
C GLU A 135 -0.90 -7.03 10.25
N ILE A 136 -1.43 -6.85 9.03
CA ILE A 136 -2.31 -5.73 8.71
C ILE A 136 -3.55 -5.77 9.61
N TYR A 137 -4.21 -6.92 9.70
CA TYR A 137 -5.38 -7.08 10.59
C TYR A 137 -5.05 -6.73 12.03
N ARG A 138 -3.90 -7.18 12.55
CA ARG A 138 -3.46 -6.90 13.92
C ARG A 138 -3.34 -5.40 14.20
N VAL A 139 -2.70 -4.65 13.30
CA VAL A 139 -2.43 -3.22 13.50
C VAL A 139 -3.62 -2.31 13.19
N MET A 140 -4.63 -2.80 12.48
CA MET A 140 -5.86 -2.07 12.18
C MET A 140 -6.75 -1.92 13.41
N SER A 141 -7.34 -0.74 13.60
CA SER A 141 -8.37 -0.47 14.62
C SER A 141 -9.66 -1.25 14.34
N ASN A 142 -10.52 -1.36 15.33
CA ASN A 142 -11.89 -1.85 15.09
C ASN A 142 -12.63 -0.85 14.18
N HIS A 143 -13.50 -1.36 13.32
CA HIS A 143 -14.26 -0.58 12.34
C HIS A 143 -13.39 0.17 11.31
N SER A 144 -12.16 -0.27 11.13
CA SER A 144 -11.20 0.30 10.17
C SER A 144 -11.31 -0.31 8.78
N THR A 145 -10.67 0.33 7.80
CA THR A 145 -10.74 -0.07 6.39
C THR A 145 -9.36 -0.36 5.83
N LEU A 146 -9.23 -1.53 5.18
CA LEU A 146 -8.08 -1.87 4.33
C LEU A 146 -8.45 -1.63 2.86
N ILE A 147 -7.58 -0.94 2.15
CA ILE A 147 -7.70 -0.59 0.73
C ILE A 147 -6.61 -1.34 -0.04
N ILE A 148 -6.99 -2.27 -0.89
CA ILE A 148 -6.07 -3.03 -1.74
C ILE A 148 -6.38 -2.67 -3.18
N ALA A 149 -5.39 -2.24 -3.96
CA ALA A 149 -5.60 -1.93 -5.37
C ALA A 149 -4.40 -2.32 -6.23
N SER A 150 -4.68 -2.79 -7.45
CA SER A 150 -3.64 -3.14 -8.42
C SER A 150 -4.14 -3.08 -9.87
N GLU A 151 -3.19 -3.06 -10.78
CA GLU A 151 -3.45 -3.33 -12.19
C GLU A 151 -3.79 -4.81 -12.39
N LYS A 152 -4.86 -5.09 -13.11
CA LYS A 152 -5.33 -6.47 -13.39
C LYS A 152 -4.27 -7.31 -14.09
N GLU A 153 -3.55 -6.74 -15.05
CA GLU A 153 -2.48 -7.44 -15.77
C GLU A 153 -1.28 -7.77 -14.86
N LYS A 154 -0.99 -6.92 -13.87
CA LYS A 154 0.07 -7.19 -12.88
C LYS A 154 -0.31 -8.32 -11.94
N ILE A 155 -1.56 -8.40 -11.51
CA ILE A 155 -2.08 -9.53 -10.73
C ILE A 155 -1.88 -10.82 -11.52
N LYS A 156 -2.36 -10.90 -12.77
CA LYS A 156 -2.19 -12.08 -13.63
C LYS A 156 -0.74 -12.49 -13.82
N TYR A 157 0.18 -11.52 -13.90
CA TYR A 157 1.59 -11.79 -14.16
C TYR A 157 2.36 -12.23 -12.91
N HIS A 158 2.04 -11.69 -11.74
CA HIS A 158 2.84 -11.88 -10.52
C HIS A 158 2.23 -12.90 -9.54
N MET A 159 0.91 -13.12 -9.59
CA MET A 159 0.23 -13.95 -8.61
C MET A 159 -0.16 -15.30 -9.21
N THR A 160 0.40 -16.37 -8.68
CA THR A 160 -0.01 -17.77 -8.97
C THR A 160 -1.14 -18.23 -8.06
N ASP A 161 -1.13 -17.74 -6.82
CA ASP A 161 -2.13 -18.00 -5.80
C ASP A 161 -2.82 -16.69 -5.40
N TYR A 162 -4.08 -16.75 -5.02
CA TYR A 162 -4.90 -15.58 -4.65
C TYR A 162 -5.01 -14.52 -5.75
N GLY A 163 -4.83 -14.92 -7.01
CA GLY A 163 -4.90 -14.03 -8.17
C GLY A 163 -6.33 -13.69 -8.61
N THR A 164 -7.33 -14.41 -8.10
CA THR A 164 -8.75 -14.14 -8.33
C THR A 164 -9.39 -13.43 -7.14
N SER A 165 -10.44 -12.64 -7.40
CA SER A 165 -11.21 -11.95 -6.35
C SER A 165 -11.80 -12.94 -5.33
N SER A 166 -12.20 -14.14 -5.78
CA SER A 166 -12.75 -15.18 -4.91
C SER A 166 -11.71 -15.72 -3.93
N GLU A 167 -10.52 -16.07 -4.42
CA GLU A 167 -9.41 -16.57 -3.58
C GLU A 167 -8.95 -15.53 -2.58
N LEU A 168 -8.75 -14.29 -3.02
CA LEU A 168 -8.37 -13.19 -2.13
C LEU A 168 -9.45 -12.94 -1.06
N SER A 169 -10.73 -12.96 -1.43
CA SER A 169 -11.84 -12.78 -0.51
C SER A 169 -11.92 -13.91 0.52
N GLN A 170 -11.70 -15.16 0.11
CA GLN A 170 -11.66 -16.32 1.02
C GLN A 170 -10.51 -16.18 2.01
N LEU A 171 -9.32 -15.80 1.56
CA LEU A 171 -8.16 -15.56 2.42
C LEU A 171 -8.48 -14.47 3.46
N LEU A 172 -8.95 -13.30 3.03
CA LEU A 172 -9.26 -12.17 3.91
C LEU A 172 -10.34 -12.54 4.93
N THR A 173 -11.39 -13.24 4.51
CA THR A 173 -12.45 -13.73 5.41
C THR A 173 -11.90 -14.71 6.43
N SER A 174 -11.00 -15.62 6.05
CA SER A 174 -10.36 -16.57 6.97
C SER A 174 -9.51 -15.92 8.05
N ILE A 175 -9.01 -14.70 7.82
CA ILE A 175 -8.24 -13.90 8.78
C ILE A 175 -9.15 -13.15 9.75
N GLY A 176 -10.40 -12.86 9.36
CA GLY A 176 -11.38 -12.17 10.21
C GLY A 176 -11.96 -10.89 9.61
N PHE A 177 -11.61 -10.54 8.39
CA PHE A 177 -12.25 -9.42 7.71
C PHE A 177 -13.72 -9.73 7.40
N SER A 178 -14.60 -8.78 7.57
CA SER A 178 -16.06 -9.02 7.60
C SER A 178 -16.80 -8.63 6.33
N LYS A 179 -16.31 -7.66 5.59
CA LYS A 179 -16.92 -7.17 4.35
C LYS A 179 -15.83 -6.87 3.35
N ILE A 180 -16.02 -7.36 2.14
CA ILE A 180 -15.13 -7.09 1.01
C ILE A 180 -15.99 -6.57 -0.14
N GLU A 181 -15.75 -5.32 -0.54
CA GLU A 181 -16.40 -4.68 -1.67
C GLU A 181 -15.37 -4.54 -2.79
N GLU A 182 -15.69 -5.07 -3.96
CA GLU A 182 -14.86 -4.95 -5.15
C GLU A 182 -15.38 -3.82 -6.03
N ARG A 183 -14.46 -2.96 -6.49
CA ARG A 183 -14.68 -1.98 -7.55
C ARG A 183 -13.62 -2.15 -8.61
N GLN A 184 -13.98 -2.02 -9.87
CA GLN A 184 -13.03 -2.17 -10.95
C GLN A 184 -13.38 -1.28 -12.15
N ASN A 185 -12.38 -1.04 -12.98
CA ASN A 185 -12.52 -0.49 -14.31
C ASN A 185 -11.80 -1.39 -15.33
N HIS A 186 -11.59 -0.93 -16.55
CA HIS A 186 -10.91 -1.71 -17.59
C HIS A 186 -9.46 -2.06 -17.23
N LYS A 187 -8.78 -1.28 -16.39
CA LYS A 187 -7.35 -1.40 -16.07
C LYS A 187 -7.10 -1.88 -14.65
N TRP A 188 -7.87 -1.39 -13.68
CA TRP A 188 -7.61 -1.54 -12.25
C TRP A 188 -8.71 -2.28 -11.51
N VAL A 189 -8.32 -2.93 -10.42
CA VAL A 189 -9.22 -3.48 -9.40
C VAL A 189 -8.88 -2.91 -8.04
N LEU A 190 -9.90 -2.65 -7.24
CA LEU A 190 -9.86 -2.12 -5.89
C LEU A 190 -10.73 -2.98 -4.99
N TYR A 191 -10.20 -3.38 -3.85
CA TYR A 191 -10.94 -4.03 -2.78
C TYR A 191 -10.99 -3.10 -1.57
N ILE A 192 -12.20 -2.80 -1.09
CA ILE A 192 -12.47 -2.06 0.14
C ILE A 192 -12.88 -3.11 1.18
N VAL A 193 -12.05 -3.30 2.18
CA VAL A 193 -12.13 -4.41 3.12
C VAL A 193 -12.30 -3.88 4.53
N ILE A 194 -13.33 -4.36 5.25
CA ILE A 194 -13.67 -3.85 6.58
C ILE A 194 -13.24 -4.84 7.66
N LYS A 195 -12.53 -4.33 8.66
CA LYS A 195 -12.36 -4.99 9.96
C LYS A 195 -13.44 -4.49 10.91
N ARG A 196 -14.24 -5.40 11.50
CA ARG A 196 -15.31 -5.01 12.46
C ARG A 196 -14.86 -5.04 13.91
N HIS A 197 -14.04 -6.02 14.29
CA HIS A 197 -13.59 -6.27 15.67
C HIS A 197 -12.09 -6.46 15.75
#